data_2497b1c6f9653d9a73ea422677e508af
#
_entry.id   2497b1c6f9653d9a73ea422677e508af
#
_cell.length_a   1.000
_cell.length_b   1.000
_cell.length_c   1.000
_cell.angle_alpha   90.00
_cell.angle_beta   90.00
_cell.angle_gamma   90.00
#
_symmetry.space_group_name_H-M   'P 1'
#
loop_
_entity.id
_entity.type
_entity.pdbx_description
1 polymer ?
#
loop_
_entity_poly.entity_id
_entity_poly.type
_entity_poly.pdbx_seq_one_letter_code
_entity_poly.pdbx_strand_id
1 'polypeptide(L)'
;TTFINLADSESSAYSNKGYETTYYSTQNIIFLGVPPEFFSEIFKVGLVIGFRYMIEHEGPYLVHCTYGMDRTGFMIAVLEALMGATTEEIQDDYAKTFSNSVAVVNGKQVALNEQQIGLFKAVVLRNLKAVYHAEGIDVPDTEPIDWASATERYLGKLGMTPEEVSPLKEQLK
;
A
#
# COMPACT_ATOMS: atom_id res chain seq x y z
N THR A 1 16.24 -6.88 -5.74
CA THR A 1 14.87 -6.54 -5.33
C THR A 1 14.93 -5.54 -4.19
N THR A 2 14.11 -4.51 -4.26
CA THR A 2 13.98 -3.48 -3.22
C THR A 2 12.73 -3.77 -2.39
N PHE A 3 12.90 -3.90 -1.07
CA PHE A 3 11.82 -4.25 -0.14
C PHE A 3 11.36 -3.04 0.67
N ILE A 4 10.05 -2.86 0.74
CA ILE A 4 9.39 -1.86 1.57
C ILE A 4 8.65 -2.61 2.68
N ASN A 5 9.26 -2.69 3.87
CA ASN A 5 8.67 -3.37 5.03
C ASN A 5 7.85 -2.38 5.86
N LEU A 6 6.54 -2.51 5.78
CA LEU A 6 5.59 -1.67 6.54
C LEU A 6 5.36 -2.17 7.98
N ALA A 7 5.77 -3.39 8.30
CA ALA A 7 5.41 -4.04 9.57
C ALA A 7 6.42 -3.83 10.68
N ASP A 8 7.71 -4.00 10.36
CA ASP A 8 8.76 -4.06 11.34
C ASP A 8 9.56 -2.75 11.40
N SER A 9 10.06 -2.43 12.59
CA SER A 9 11.20 -1.54 12.74
C SER A 9 12.50 -2.32 12.46
N GLU A 10 13.55 -1.61 12.11
CA GLU A 10 14.87 -2.21 11.89
C GLU A 10 15.34 -3.03 13.09
N SER A 11 15.18 -2.50 14.30
CA SER A 11 15.53 -3.21 15.54
C SER A 11 14.70 -4.48 15.76
N SER A 12 13.42 -4.46 15.39
CA SER A 12 12.57 -5.66 15.45
C SER A 12 13.03 -6.73 14.47
N ALA A 13 13.34 -6.35 13.22
CA ALA A 13 13.80 -7.27 12.21
C ALA A 13 15.13 -7.95 12.62
N TYR A 14 16.09 -7.17 13.09
CA TYR A 14 17.40 -7.67 13.51
C TYR A 14 17.37 -8.53 14.78
N SER A 15 16.35 -8.39 15.60
CA SER A 15 16.15 -9.24 16.77
C SER A 15 15.69 -10.66 16.44
N ASN A 16 15.21 -10.91 15.21
CA ASN A 16 14.79 -12.23 14.78
C ASN A 16 16.00 -13.14 14.57
N LYS A 17 16.03 -14.24 15.30
CA LYS A 17 17.10 -15.22 15.21
C LYS A 17 17.23 -15.76 13.78
N GLY A 18 18.41 -15.61 13.20
CA GLY A 18 18.70 -16.08 11.86
C GLY A 18 18.38 -15.07 10.74
N TYR A 19 17.92 -13.87 11.07
CA TYR A 19 17.68 -12.82 10.08
C TYR A 19 18.90 -12.61 9.16
N GLU A 20 20.10 -12.51 9.73
CA GLU A 20 21.35 -12.24 9.02
C GLU A 20 21.71 -13.29 7.97
N THR A 21 21.15 -14.50 8.06
CA THR A 21 21.39 -15.61 7.12
C THR A 21 20.33 -15.73 6.04
N THR A 22 19.34 -14.86 6.04
CA THR A 22 18.26 -14.88 5.05
C THR A 22 18.65 -14.18 3.74
N TYR A 23 18.05 -14.59 2.62
CA TYR A 23 18.14 -13.83 1.37
C TYR A 23 17.64 -12.39 1.56
N TYR A 24 16.59 -12.23 2.36
CA TYR A 24 15.98 -10.93 2.65
C TYR A 24 17.00 -9.92 3.20
N SER A 25 17.86 -10.33 4.16
CA SER A 25 18.87 -9.45 4.78
C SER A 25 19.95 -8.95 3.81
N THR A 26 20.09 -9.57 2.64
CA THR A 26 21.06 -9.18 1.61
C THR A 26 20.53 -8.18 0.59
N GLN A 27 19.26 -7.80 0.72
CA GLN A 27 18.57 -6.94 -0.24
C GLN A 27 18.54 -5.47 0.22
N ASN A 28 18.14 -4.57 -0.69
CA ASN A 28 17.81 -3.20 -0.32
C ASN A 28 16.48 -3.22 0.43
N ILE A 29 16.49 -2.85 1.71
CA ILE A 29 15.31 -2.90 2.56
C ILE A 29 15.15 -1.59 3.31
N ILE A 30 13.92 -1.06 3.33
CA ILE A 30 13.54 -0.03 4.30
C ILE A 30 12.53 -0.60 5.30
N PHE A 31 12.78 -0.38 6.58
CA PHE A 31 11.91 -0.79 7.68
C PHE A 31 11.13 0.43 8.17
N LEU A 32 9.84 0.48 7.91
CA LEU A 32 9.01 1.63 8.24
C LEU A 32 8.28 1.47 9.57
N GLY A 33 7.94 0.24 9.96
CA GLY A 33 7.30 -0.05 11.24
C GLY A 33 6.05 0.77 11.51
N VAL A 34 5.23 1.03 10.46
CA VAL A 34 4.06 1.89 10.58
C VAL A 34 2.84 1.14 11.13
N PRO A 35 1.98 1.81 11.92
CA PRO A 35 0.73 1.22 12.38
C PRO A 35 -0.28 1.08 11.23
N PRO A 36 -1.34 0.25 11.36
CA PRO A 36 -2.37 0.10 10.33
C PRO A 36 -3.41 1.23 10.31
N GLU A 37 -3.16 2.35 10.97
CA GLU A 37 -4.03 3.52 11.01
C GLU A 37 -3.67 4.49 9.89
N PHE A 38 -4.31 4.38 8.72
CA PHE A 38 -4.02 5.16 7.51
C PHE A 38 -4.16 6.68 7.68
N PHE A 39 -4.93 7.13 8.66
CA PHE A 39 -5.11 8.55 9.00
C PHE A 39 -4.02 9.10 9.91
N SER A 40 -3.21 8.25 10.53
CA SER A 40 -2.18 8.70 11.46
C SER A 40 -1.02 9.37 10.73
N GLU A 41 -0.44 10.40 11.34
CA GLU A 41 0.74 11.07 10.80
C GLU A 41 1.93 10.09 10.66
N ILE A 42 2.04 9.12 11.56
CA ILE A 42 3.10 8.09 11.49
C ILE A 42 2.96 7.26 10.21
N PHE A 43 1.73 6.86 9.85
CA PHE A 43 1.51 6.11 8.61
C PHE A 43 1.79 6.96 7.37
N LYS A 44 1.29 8.20 7.34
CA LYS A 44 1.47 9.14 6.21
C LYS A 44 2.95 9.46 5.98
N VAL A 45 3.69 9.77 7.04
CA VAL A 45 5.13 9.99 6.96
C VAL A 45 5.85 8.74 6.47
N GLY A 46 5.51 7.56 7.00
CA GLY A 46 6.08 6.30 6.53
C GLY A 46 5.80 6.03 5.06
N LEU A 47 4.59 6.34 4.58
CA LEU A 47 4.21 6.21 3.16
C LEU A 47 5.14 7.05 2.27
N VAL A 48 5.34 8.33 2.62
CA VAL A 48 6.23 9.24 1.88
C VAL A 48 7.68 8.76 1.92
N ILE A 49 8.18 8.32 3.08
CA ILE A 49 9.52 7.76 3.21
C ILE A 49 9.69 6.52 2.32
N GLY A 50 8.70 5.63 2.30
CA GLY A 50 8.69 4.46 1.43
C GLY A 50 8.75 4.82 -0.05
N PHE A 51 7.99 5.81 -0.49
CA PHE A 51 8.00 6.29 -1.88
C PHE A 51 9.33 6.96 -2.25
N ARG A 52 9.92 7.76 -1.37
CA ARG A 52 11.26 8.33 -1.57
C ARG A 52 12.32 7.24 -1.70
N TYR A 53 12.22 6.21 -0.88
CA TYR A 53 13.11 5.05 -0.97
C TYR A 53 12.98 4.33 -2.33
N MET A 54 11.77 4.21 -2.87
CA MET A 54 11.56 3.66 -4.22
C MET A 54 12.17 4.55 -5.30
N ILE A 55 12.17 5.88 -5.15
CA ILE A 55 12.81 6.80 -6.10
C ILE A 55 14.34 6.61 -6.11
N GLU A 56 14.93 6.35 -4.94
CA GLU A 56 16.38 6.22 -4.76
C GLU A 56 16.94 4.83 -5.11
N HIS A 57 16.11 3.82 -5.24
CA HIS A 57 16.50 2.43 -5.43
C HIS A 57 15.74 1.79 -6.59
N GLU A 58 16.45 1.06 -7.44
CA GLU A 58 15.84 0.37 -8.58
C GLU A 58 14.96 -0.81 -8.15
N GLY A 59 13.90 -1.04 -8.95
CA GLY A 59 13.03 -2.23 -8.81
C GLY A 59 13.73 -3.55 -9.22
N PRO A 60 13.02 -4.66 -9.19
CA PRO A 60 11.60 -4.76 -8.82
C PRO A 60 11.37 -4.50 -7.34
N TYR A 61 10.20 -3.95 -7.03
CA TYR A 61 9.79 -3.64 -5.65
C TYR A 61 8.91 -4.73 -5.07
N LEU A 62 9.10 -4.99 -3.77
CA LEU A 62 8.23 -5.85 -2.99
C LEU A 62 7.78 -5.09 -1.74
N VAL A 63 6.51 -4.70 -1.71
CA VAL A 63 5.89 -4.08 -0.53
C VAL A 63 5.26 -5.17 0.30
N HIS A 64 5.53 -5.18 1.61
CA HIS A 64 4.90 -6.13 2.51
C HIS A 64 4.63 -5.55 3.91
N CYS A 65 3.74 -6.19 4.62
CA CYS A 65 3.49 -6.00 6.04
C CYS A 65 3.36 -7.36 6.72
N THR A 66 2.66 -7.47 7.85
CA THR A 66 2.51 -8.74 8.58
C THR A 66 1.72 -9.80 7.79
N TYR A 67 0.63 -9.38 7.13
CA TYR A 67 -0.27 -10.30 6.40
C TYR A 67 -0.34 -9.99 4.90
N GLY A 68 0.31 -8.93 4.44
CA GLY A 68 0.22 -8.48 3.04
C GLY A 68 -1.16 -7.94 2.64
N MET A 69 -2.00 -7.59 3.61
CA MET A 69 -3.41 -7.20 3.38
C MET A 69 -3.60 -5.68 3.49
N ASP A 70 -3.77 -5.17 4.72
CA ASP A 70 -4.23 -3.79 4.94
C ASP A 70 -3.18 -2.73 4.53
N ARG A 71 -2.04 -2.68 5.22
CA ARG A 71 -0.99 -1.67 4.96
C ARG A 71 -0.39 -1.81 3.57
N THR A 72 -0.09 -3.04 3.18
CA THR A 72 0.42 -3.37 1.84
C THR A 72 -0.60 -2.99 0.78
N GLY A 73 -1.83 -3.48 0.91
CA GLY A 73 -2.88 -3.21 -0.06
C GLY A 73 -3.21 -1.73 -0.18
N PHE A 74 -3.21 -0.96 0.92
CA PHE A 74 -3.42 0.48 0.87
C PHE A 74 -2.27 1.21 0.14
N MET A 75 -1.01 0.88 0.44
CA MET A 75 0.15 1.48 -0.25
C MET A 75 0.13 1.17 -1.75
N ILE A 76 -0.17 -0.08 -2.13
CA ILE A 76 -0.29 -0.49 -3.54
C ILE A 76 -1.45 0.26 -4.21
N ALA A 77 -2.62 0.36 -3.57
CA ALA A 77 -3.76 1.11 -4.11
C ALA A 77 -3.43 2.60 -4.35
N VAL A 78 -2.62 3.22 -3.50
CA VAL A 78 -2.13 4.59 -3.73
C VAL A 78 -1.21 4.64 -4.96
N LEU A 79 -0.32 3.66 -5.15
CA LEU A 79 0.57 3.61 -6.32
C LEU A 79 -0.22 3.35 -7.62
N GLU A 80 -1.18 2.44 -7.61
CA GLU A 80 -2.08 2.17 -8.74
C GLU A 80 -2.89 3.41 -9.11
N ALA A 81 -3.48 4.08 -8.11
CA ALA A 81 -4.20 5.32 -8.30
C ALA A 81 -3.30 6.41 -8.90
N LEU A 82 -2.06 6.54 -8.42
CA LEU A 82 -1.06 7.48 -8.97
C LEU A 82 -0.74 7.19 -10.43
N MET A 83 -0.70 5.92 -10.81
CA MET A 83 -0.44 5.48 -12.19
C MET A 83 -1.67 5.56 -13.10
N GLY A 84 -2.81 5.97 -12.57
CA GLY A 84 -4.05 6.18 -13.32
C GLY A 84 -4.87 4.91 -13.54
N ALA A 85 -4.70 3.92 -12.66
CA ALA A 85 -5.57 2.75 -12.65
C ALA A 85 -7.03 3.16 -12.44
N THR A 86 -7.94 2.43 -13.06
CA THR A 86 -9.37 2.60 -12.88
C THR A 86 -9.82 2.14 -11.49
N THR A 87 -10.98 2.59 -11.08
CA THR A 87 -11.60 2.12 -9.82
C THR A 87 -11.70 0.59 -9.77
N GLU A 88 -12.07 -0.04 -10.88
CA GLU A 88 -12.22 -1.49 -10.97
C GLU A 88 -10.86 -2.20 -10.84
N GLU A 89 -9.81 -1.70 -11.48
CA GLU A 89 -8.46 -2.27 -11.39
C GLU A 89 -7.93 -2.21 -9.95
N ILE A 90 -8.04 -1.07 -9.27
CA ILE A 90 -7.64 -0.91 -7.86
C ILE A 90 -8.42 -1.89 -6.96
N GLN A 91 -9.73 -2.00 -7.18
CA GLN A 91 -10.57 -2.91 -6.41
C GLN A 91 -10.22 -4.38 -6.63
N ASP A 92 -9.97 -4.75 -7.87
CA ASP A 92 -9.70 -6.13 -8.27
C ASP A 92 -8.33 -6.58 -7.77
N ASP A 93 -7.32 -5.72 -7.83
CA ASP A 93 -6.00 -6.05 -7.29
C ASP A 93 -6.04 -6.20 -5.77
N TYR A 94 -6.63 -5.24 -5.08
CA TYR A 94 -6.79 -5.34 -3.63
C TYR A 94 -7.53 -6.61 -3.21
N ALA A 95 -8.59 -6.97 -3.93
CA ALA A 95 -9.39 -8.16 -3.64
C ALA A 95 -8.63 -9.47 -3.88
N LYS A 96 -7.65 -9.51 -4.81
CA LYS A 96 -6.82 -10.71 -5.07
C LYS A 96 -6.07 -11.19 -3.82
N THR A 97 -5.63 -10.27 -2.97
CA THR A 97 -4.99 -10.61 -1.70
C THR A 97 -5.87 -11.54 -0.85
N PHE A 98 -7.17 -11.28 -0.86
CA PHE A 98 -8.14 -12.03 -0.06
C PHE A 98 -8.58 -13.33 -0.71
N SER A 99 -8.36 -13.53 -2.00
CA SER A 99 -8.67 -14.79 -2.68
C SER A 99 -7.86 -15.98 -2.14
N ASN A 100 -6.68 -15.70 -1.56
CA ASN A 100 -5.84 -16.68 -0.89
C ASN A 100 -6.13 -16.80 0.61
N SER A 101 -7.03 -15.99 1.14
CA SER A 101 -7.42 -15.99 2.54
C SER A 101 -8.50 -17.03 2.81
N VAL A 102 -8.50 -17.56 4.02
CA VAL A 102 -9.49 -18.52 4.45
C VAL A 102 -10.24 -18.02 5.68
N ALA A 103 -11.54 -18.23 5.70
CA ALA A 103 -12.35 -18.08 6.90
C ALA A 103 -12.32 -19.40 7.70
N VAL A 104 -12.44 -19.32 9.01
CA VAL A 104 -12.62 -20.51 9.85
C VAL A 104 -14.11 -20.66 10.18
N VAL A 105 -14.73 -21.68 9.61
CA VAL A 105 -16.14 -21.98 9.85
C VAL A 105 -16.23 -23.37 10.49
N ASN A 106 -16.75 -23.44 11.72
CA ASN A 106 -16.85 -24.69 12.50
C ASN A 106 -15.49 -25.43 12.64
N GLY A 107 -14.41 -24.68 12.84
CA GLY A 107 -13.05 -25.23 12.99
C GLY A 107 -12.39 -25.71 11.69
N LYS A 108 -13.02 -25.49 10.53
CA LYS A 108 -12.45 -25.82 9.22
C LYS A 108 -12.11 -24.55 8.45
N GLN A 109 -10.97 -24.56 7.76
CA GLN A 109 -10.61 -23.52 6.81
C GLN A 109 -11.46 -23.62 5.56
N VAL A 110 -12.11 -22.53 5.17
CA VAL A 110 -12.98 -22.42 3.99
C VAL A 110 -12.54 -21.20 3.21
N ALA A 111 -12.36 -21.34 1.90
CA ALA A 111 -12.08 -20.20 1.02
C ALA A 111 -13.19 -19.14 1.12
N LEU A 112 -12.83 -17.88 0.99
CA LEU A 112 -13.79 -16.79 0.94
C LEU A 112 -14.63 -16.91 -0.33
N ASN A 113 -15.93 -16.66 -0.21
CA ASN A 113 -16.83 -16.61 -1.35
C ASN A 113 -16.82 -15.24 -2.03
N GLU A 114 -17.41 -15.14 -3.23
CA GLU A 114 -17.46 -13.90 -4.02
C GLU A 114 -18.08 -12.72 -3.27
N GLN A 115 -19.12 -12.97 -2.46
CA GLN A 115 -19.76 -11.92 -1.67
C GLN A 115 -18.80 -11.36 -0.61
N GLN A 116 -18.04 -12.22 0.06
CA GLN A 116 -17.04 -11.81 1.04
C GLN A 116 -15.88 -11.04 0.37
N ILE A 117 -15.41 -11.53 -0.79
CA ILE A 117 -14.39 -10.84 -1.59
C ILE A 117 -14.91 -9.46 -2.04
N GLY A 118 -16.17 -9.37 -2.47
CA GLY A 118 -16.81 -8.10 -2.86
C GLY A 118 -16.83 -7.04 -1.76
N LEU A 119 -16.88 -7.44 -0.48
CA LEU A 119 -16.79 -6.51 0.64
C LEU A 119 -15.42 -5.84 0.70
N PHE A 120 -14.34 -6.56 0.39
CA PHE A 120 -12.99 -6.00 0.38
C PHE A 120 -12.79 -4.98 -0.75
N LYS A 121 -13.42 -5.19 -1.90
CA LYS A 121 -13.43 -4.20 -3.00
C LYS A 121 -13.97 -2.84 -2.55
N ALA A 122 -15.05 -2.84 -1.78
CA ALA A 122 -15.62 -1.61 -1.25
C ALA A 122 -14.74 -0.96 -0.16
N VAL A 123 -13.99 -1.77 0.60
CA VAL A 123 -13.14 -1.27 1.70
C VAL A 123 -11.99 -0.41 1.18
N VAL A 124 -11.28 -0.83 0.14
CA VAL A 124 -10.13 -0.08 -0.38
C VAL A 124 -10.54 1.29 -0.90
N LEU A 125 -11.64 1.38 -1.67
CA LEU A 125 -12.13 2.66 -2.19
C LEU A 125 -12.58 3.59 -1.06
N ARG A 126 -13.31 3.04 -0.08
CA ARG A 126 -13.72 3.81 1.08
C ARG A 126 -12.52 4.39 1.81
N ASN A 127 -11.47 3.60 2.00
CA ASN A 127 -10.25 4.05 2.68
C ASN A 127 -9.51 5.12 1.87
N LEU A 128 -9.31 4.93 0.56
CA LEU A 128 -8.68 5.93 -0.31
C LEU A 128 -9.45 7.25 -0.28
N LYS A 129 -10.77 7.23 -0.54
CA LYS A 129 -11.62 8.43 -0.53
C LYS A 129 -11.58 9.12 0.83
N ALA A 130 -11.71 8.35 1.92
CA ALA A 130 -11.73 8.90 3.26
C ALA A 130 -10.40 9.56 3.65
N VAL A 131 -9.26 8.95 3.30
CA VAL A 131 -7.94 9.52 3.58
C VAL A 131 -7.70 10.77 2.73
N TYR A 132 -8.08 10.78 1.45
CA TYR A 132 -7.97 11.95 0.58
C TYR A 132 -8.85 13.09 1.06
N HIS A 133 -10.09 12.77 1.44
CA HIS A 133 -11.02 13.77 1.99
C HIS A 133 -10.49 14.40 3.30
N ALA A 134 -9.86 13.62 4.16
CA ALA A 134 -9.23 14.14 5.38
C ALA A 134 -8.12 15.16 5.10
N GLU A 135 -7.46 15.07 3.94
CA GLU A 135 -6.48 16.06 3.48
C GLU A 135 -7.10 17.19 2.62
N GLY A 136 -8.41 17.28 2.59
CA GLY A 136 -9.15 18.31 1.85
C GLY A 136 -9.18 18.08 0.34
N ILE A 137 -9.04 16.84 -0.11
CA ILE A 137 -9.11 16.46 -1.51
C ILE A 137 -10.45 15.80 -1.78
N ASP A 138 -11.27 16.50 -2.55
CA ASP A 138 -12.56 15.99 -2.98
C ASP A 138 -12.37 14.97 -4.12
N VAL A 139 -12.96 13.79 -3.91
CA VAL A 139 -13.01 12.68 -4.88
C VAL A 139 -14.48 12.38 -5.17
N PRO A 140 -14.93 12.42 -6.43
CA PRO A 140 -16.32 12.16 -6.77
C PRO A 140 -16.82 10.82 -6.26
N ASP A 141 -18.11 10.72 -5.95
CA ASP A 141 -18.75 9.45 -5.61
C ASP A 141 -19.07 8.59 -6.83
N THR A 142 -19.14 9.22 -8.00
CA THR A 142 -19.52 8.60 -9.27
C THR A 142 -18.37 8.62 -10.26
N GLU A 143 -18.25 7.58 -11.06
CA GLU A 143 -17.31 7.49 -12.19
C GLU A 143 -17.65 8.49 -13.32
N PRO A 144 -16.65 8.93 -14.10
CA PRO A 144 -15.23 8.57 -13.99
C PRO A 144 -14.52 9.34 -12.88
N ILE A 145 -13.59 8.68 -12.19
CA ILE A 145 -12.75 9.29 -11.16
C ILE A 145 -11.32 9.45 -11.72
N ASP A 146 -10.79 10.66 -11.67
CA ASP A 146 -9.38 10.92 -11.97
C ASP A 146 -8.52 10.65 -10.74
N TRP A 147 -8.24 9.37 -10.52
CA TRP A 147 -7.42 8.90 -9.41
C TRP A 147 -5.99 9.45 -9.45
N ALA A 148 -5.40 9.60 -10.64
CA ALA A 148 -4.05 10.12 -10.79
C ALA A 148 -3.93 11.55 -10.24
N SER A 149 -4.78 12.47 -10.70
CA SER A 149 -4.81 13.84 -10.18
C SER A 149 -5.14 13.93 -8.71
N ALA A 150 -6.06 13.10 -8.22
CA ALA A 150 -6.42 13.08 -6.80
C ALA A 150 -5.23 12.62 -5.95
N THR A 151 -4.50 11.59 -6.40
CA THR A 151 -3.35 11.04 -5.70
C THR A 151 -2.16 11.99 -5.74
N GLU A 152 -1.88 12.64 -6.86
CA GLU A 152 -0.83 13.67 -6.95
C GLU A 152 -1.08 14.81 -5.95
N ARG A 153 -2.34 15.27 -5.84
CA ARG A 153 -2.71 16.27 -4.82
C ARG A 153 -2.54 15.73 -3.40
N TYR A 154 -2.91 14.47 -3.15
CA TYR A 154 -2.74 13.82 -1.86
C TYR A 154 -1.26 13.75 -1.46
N LEU A 155 -0.40 13.26 -2.34
CA LEU A 155 1.04 13.18 -2.09
C LEU A 155 1.64 14.58 -1.87
N GLY A 156 1.17 15.59 -2.60
CA GLY A 156 1.54 16.99 -2.37
C GLY A 156 1.15 17.49 -0.99
N LYS A 157 -0.02 17.11 -0.46
CA LYS A 157 -0.42 17.42 0.93
C LYS A 157 0.46 16.73 1.96
N LEU A 158 0.96 15.54 1.65
CA LEU A 158 1.91 14.82 2.50
C LEU A 158 3.36 15.35 2.37
N GLY A 159 3.62 16.35 1.54
CA GLY A 159 4.92 17.01 1.38
C GLY A 159 5.82 16.40 0.32
N MET A 160 5.28 15.63 -0.63
CA MET A 160 6.00 15.25 -1.85
C MET A 160 5.88 16.37 -2.89
N THR A 161 6.98 16.69 -3.54
CA THR A 161 6.99 17.69 -4.62
C THR A 161 6.70 17.03 -5.98
N PRO A 162 6.29 17.80 -7.00
CA PRO A 162 6.13 17.27 -8.37
C PRO A 162 7.42 16.65 -8.91
N GLU A 163 8.58 17.17 -8.51
CA GLU A 163 9.91 16.68 -8.88
C GLU A 163 10.21 15.30 -8.22
N GLU A 164 9.54 14.94 -7.14
CA GLU A 164 9.60 13.62 -6.50
C GLU A 164 8.54 12.68 -7.08
N VAL A 165 7.34 13.17 -7.35
CA VAL A 165 6.24 12.35 -7.90
C VAL A 165 6.56 11.85 -9.31
N SER A 166 7.18 12.67 -10.16
CA SER A 166 7.53 12.28 -11.54
C SER A 166 8.52 11.11 -11.59
N PRO A 167 9.67 11.10 -10.90
CA PRO A 167 10.55 9.94 -10.83
C PRO A 167 9.88 8.70 -10.23
N LEU A 168 9.01 8.85 -9.22
CA LEU A 168 8.27 7.72 -8.68
C LEU A 168 7.42 7.04 -9.76
N LYS A 169 6.70 7.83 -10.56
CA LYS A 169 5.91 7.30 -11.69
C LYS A 169 6.79 6.61 -12.75
N GLU A 170 8.01 7.10 -13.00
CA GLU A 170 8.94 6.45 -13.94
C GLU A 170 9.45 5.11 -13.42
N GLN A 171 9.72 4.98 -12.13
CA GLN A 171 10.15 3.74 -11.51
C GLN A 171 9.06 2.63 -11.51
N LEU A 172 7.80 3.01 -11.70
CA LEU A 172 6.65 2.10 -11.70
C LEU A 172 6.22 1.63 -13.11
N LYS A 173 6.88 2.10 -14.16
CA LYS A 173 6.65 1.68 -15.56
C LYS A 173 7.42 0.41 -15.89
#